data_07dcccfb7751019e1bcf953ac8faa2ac
#
_entry.id   07dcccfb7751019e1bcf953ac8faa2ac
#
_cell.length_a   1.000
_cell.length_b   1.000
_cell.length_c   1.000
_cell.angle_alpha   90.00
_cell.angle_beta   90.00
_cell.angle_gamma   90.00
#
_symmetry.space_group_name_H-M   'P 1'
#
loop_
_entity.id
_entity.type
_entity.pdbx_description
1 polymer ?
#
loop_
_entity_poly.entity_id
_entity_poly.type
_entity_poly.pdbx_seq_one_letter_code
_entity_poly.pdbx_strand_id
1 'polypeptide(L)'
;TNSNVPKGTYYATAKENLSMRYLDKMSSGFKSYCDMLSGKPDDFIITPELQISVERVGKVKEQAYFSVGIQDMMNLAMRLSLADALFEKEQPMLILDDPFVNLDDTKLNNSLKMLQELAKTRQIIYLTCHSSRTV
;
A
#
# COMPACT_ATOMS: atom_id res chain seq x y z
N THR A 1 32.81 -8.28 18.80
CA THR A 1 32.33 -9.65 18.62
C THR A 1 31.46 -10.07 19.80
N ASN A 2 30.20 -9.66 19.80
CA ASN A 2 29.25 -10.06 20.83
C ASN A 2 28.61 -11.39 20.44
N SER A 3 29.24 -12.48 20.81
CA SER A 3 28.74 -13.85 20.65
C SER A 3 27.56 -14.21 21.59
N ASN A 4 27.14 -13.30 22.47
CA ASN A 4 26.17 -13.56 23.54
C ASN A 4 24.79 -12.86 23.32
N VAL A 5 24.50 -12.31 22.14
CA VAL A 5 23.16 -11.79 21.86
C VAL A 5 22.24 -12.94 21.47
N PRO A 6 21.11 -13.16 22.17
CA PRO A 6 20.16 -14.19 21.79
C PRO A 6 19.73 -14.02 20.33
N LYS A 7 19.72 -15.11 19.56
CA LYS A 7 19.37 -15.09 18.12
C LYS A 7 18.05 -14.37 17.84
N GLY A 8 17.05 -14.50 18.72
CA GLY A 8 15.77 -13.81 18.60
C GLY A 8 15.87 -12.28 18.69
N THR A 9 16.77 -11.74 19.52
CA THR A 9 17.00 -10.29 19.65
C THR A 9 17.67 -9.73 18.41
N TYR A 10 18.60 -10.47 17.79
CA TYR A 10 19.26 -10.07 16.56
C TYR A 10 18.26 -9.89 15.39
N TYR A 11 17.36 -10.86 15.18
CA TYR A 11 16.33 -10.78 14.15
C TYR A 11 15.33 -9.66 14.41
N ALA A 12 14.90 -9.43 15.64
CA ALA A 12 14.01 -8.34 16.01
C ALA A 12 14.65 -6.97 15.70
N THR A 13 15.92 -6.78 16.05
CA THR A 13 16.68 -5.55 15.76
C THR A 13 16.87 -5.34 14.26
N ALA A 14 17.19 -6.39 13.51
CA ALA A 14 17.34 -6.31 12.06
C ALA A 14 16.02 -5.93 11.36
N LYS A 15 14.90 -6.53 11.79
CA LYS A 15 13.57 -6.19 11.29
C LYS A 15 13.19 -4.74 11.60
N GLU A 16 13.45 -4.29 12.82
CA GLU A 16 13.19 -2.92 13.27
C GLU A 16 14.01 -1.90 12.47
N ASN A 17 15.30 -2.15 12.27
CA ASN A 17 16.16 -1.28 11.47
C ASN A 17 15.71 -1.22 10.01
N LEU A 18 15.28 -2.33 9.43
CA LEU A 18 14.76 -2.39 8.07
C LEU A 18 13.45 -1.60 7.95
N SER A 19 12.55 -1.77 8.91
CA SER A 19 11.27 -1.03 8.97
C SER A 19 11.52 0.46 9.08
N MET A 20 12.39 0.90 9.99
CA MET A 20 12.73 2.33 10.14
C MET A 20 13.35 2.92 8.89
N ARG A 21 14.22 2.18 8.21
CA ARG A 21 14.89 2.65 6.99
C ARG A 21 13.93 2.97 5.84
N TYR A 22 12.88 2.17 5.69
CA TYR A 22 11.93 2.31 4.58
C TYR A 22 10.60 2.94 4.98
N LEU A 23 10.32 3.05 6.28
CA LEU A 23 9.03 3.48 6.78
C LEU A 23 8.63 4.88 6.29
N ASP A 24 9.55 5.84 6.30
CA ASP A 24 9.25 7.21 5.86
C ASP A 24 8.89 7.26 4.37
N LYS A 25 9.65 6.53 3.53
CA LYS A 25 9.37 6.43 2.10
C LYS A 25 8.05 5.72 1.82
N MET A 26 7.81 4.61 2.52
CA MET A 26 6.56 3.87 2.42
C MET A 26 5.37 4.70 2.88
N SER A 27 5.50 5.43 3.98
CA SER A 27 4.41 6.24 4.53
C SER A 27 3.99 7.35 3.58
N SER A 28 4.94 8.05 2.97
CA SER A 28 4.66 9.09 1.98
C SER A 28 3.98 8.51 0.73
N GLY A 29 4.51 7.41 0.19
CA GLY A 29 3.94 6.72 -0.96
C GLY A 29 2.55 6.15 -0.67
N PHE A 30 2.39 5.50 0.47
CA PHE A 30 1.13 4.93 0.91
C PHE A 30 0.02 5.99 1.01
N LYS A 31 0.31 7.11 1.66
CA LYS A 31 -0.64 8.22 1.74
C LYS A 31 -1.04 8.73 0.37
N SER A 32 -0.07 8.94 -0.51
CA SER A 32 -0.32 9.38 -1.89
C SER A 32 -1.23 8.41 -2.65
N TYR A 33 -0.95 7.11 -2.58
CA TYR A 33 -1.79 6.10 -3.23
C TYR A 33 -3.20 6.02 -2.63
N CYS A 34 -3.33 6.10 -1.31
CA CYS A 34 -4.64 6.11 -0.66
C CYS A 34 -5.46 7.34 -1.06
N ASP A 35 -4.85 8.51 -1.14
CA ASP A 35 -5.53 9.74 -1.59
C ASP A 35 -6.02 9.62 -3.04
N MET A 36 -5.21 9.02 -3.92
CA MET A 36 -5.59 8.77 -5.31
C MET A 36 -6.75 7.77 -5.43
N LEU A 37 -6.72 6.69 -4.64
CA LEU A 37 -7.71 5.62 -4.66
C LEU A 37 -9.03 6.05 -4.03
N SER A 38 -8.98 6.70 -2.87
CA SER A 38 -10.17 7.13 -2.13
C SER A 38 -10.80 8.40 -2.69
N GLY A 39 -10.01 9.23 -3.38
CA GLY A 39 -10.41 10.56 -3.82
C GLY A 39 -10.56 11.57 -2.68
N LYS A 40 -10.16 11.21 -1.47
CA LYS A 40 -10.19 12.07 -0.28
C LYS A 40 -8.90 11.90 0.51
N PRO A 41 -8.33 12.99 1.03
CA PRO A 41 -7.24 12.88 1.97
C PRO A 41 -7.79 12.30 3.28
N ASP A 42 -7.46 11.06 3.56
CA ASP A 42 -7.70 10.41 4.84
C ASP A 42 -6.36 10.28 5.60
N ASP A 43 -6.41 10.32 6.92
CA ASP A 43 -5.23 10.19 7.76
C ASP A 43 -4.84 8.72 7.96
N PHE A 44 -4.45 8.09 6.84
CA PHE A 44 -3.91 6.73 6.87
C PHE A 44 -2.49 6.73 7.41
N ILE A 45 -2.22 5.82 8.32
CA ILE A 45 -0.92 5.68 8.99
C ILE A 45 -0.42 4.24 8.80
N ILE A 46 0.87 4.11 8.50
CA ILE A 46 1.58 2.84 8.60
C ILE A 46 2.36 2.83 9.90
N THR A 47 2.09 1.83 10.73
CA THR A 47 2.83 1.64 11.97
C THR A 47 4.21 1.04 11.72
N PRO A 48 5.16 1.11 12.68
CA PRO A 48 6.46 0.45 12.57
C PRO A 48 6.38 -1.07 12.33
N GLU A 49 5.28 -1.70 12.75
CA GLU A 49 4.99 -3.11 12.54
C GLU A 49 4.42 -3.41 11.15
N LEU A 50 4.36 -2.39 10.28
CA LEU A 50 3.76 -2.45 8.93
C LEU A 50 2.26 -2.77 8.94
N GLN A 51 1.56 -2.31 9.96
CA GLN A 51 0.10 -2.38 10.03
C GLN A 51 -0.51 -1.06 9.57
N ILE A 52 -1.69 -1.15 8.96
CA ILE A 52 -2.44 0.01 8.49
C ILE A 52 -3.47 0.42 9.55
N SER A 53 -3.47 1.69 9.89
CA SER A 53 -4.49 2.28 10.75
C SER A 53 -4.96 3.62 10.19
N VAL A 54 -6.09 4.10 10.67
CA VAL A 54 -6.65 5.40 10.28
C VAL A 54 -6.90 6.21 11.53
N GLU A 55 -6.36 7.41 11.56
CA GLU A 55 -6.65 8.37 12.62
C GLU A 55 -7.82 9.27 12.17
N ARG A 56 -8.94 9.17 12.85
CA ARG A 56 -10.07 10.08 12.67
C ARG A 56 -10.48 10.65 14.03
N VAL A 57 -10.39 11.98 14.14
CA VAL A 57 -10.85 12.74 15.33
C VAL A 57 -10.30 12.13 16.64
N GLY A 58 -8.98 11.91 16.71
CA GLY A 58 -8.30 11.41 17.91
C GLY A 58 -8.57 9.94 18.26
N LYS A 59 -9.19 9.17 17.35
CA LYS A 59 -9.40 7.72 17.52
C LYS A 59 -8.69 6.97 16.39
N VAL A 60 -7.77 6.10 16.75
CA VAL A 60 -7.11 5.17 15.83
C VAL A 60 -8.05 3.99 15.58
N LYS A 61 -8.35 3.70 14.32
CA LYS A 61 -9.10 2.51 13.90
C LYS A 61 -8.18 1.57 13.13
N GLU A 62 -8.21 0.31 13.50
CA GLU A 62 -7.49 -0.73 12.78
C GLU A 62 -8.17 -1.07 11.46
N GLN A 63 -7.40 -1.63 10.53
CA GLN A 63 -7.85 -2.01 9.19
C GLN A 63 -9.11 -2.90 9.22
N ALA A 64 -9.25 -3.78 10.21
CA ALA A 64 -10.38 -4.69 10.36
C ALA A 64 -11.76 -4.00 10.49
N TYR A 65 -11.79 -2.73 10.86
CA TYR A 65 -13.04 -1.96 11.00
C TYR A 65 -13.55 -1.35 9.68
N PHE A 66 -12.83 -1.56 8.58
CA PHE A 66 -13.21 -1.01 7.27
C PHE A 66 -13.89 -2.07 6.40
N SER A 67 -14.66 -1.60 5.40
CA SER A 67 -15.25 -2.48 4.41
C SER A 67 -14.15 -3.25 3.65
N VAL A 68 -14.52 -4.40 3.09
CA VAL A 68 -13.59 -5.25 2.30
C VAL A 68 -12.98 -4.45 1.14
N GLY A 69 -13.75 -3.61 0.46
CA GLY A 69 -13.25 -2.76 -0.63
C GLY A 69 -12.18 -1.77 -0.17
N ILE A 70 -12.39 -1.13 0.99
CA ILE A 70 -11.38 -0.21 1.56
C ILE A 70 -10.14 -0.97 2.01
N GLN A 71 -10.30 -2.16 2.59
CA GLN A 71 -9.16 -3.00 2.97
C GLN A 71 -8.33 -3.41 1.74
N ASP A 72 -8.98 -3.83 0.67
CA ASP A 72 -8.32 -4.18 -0.59
C ASP A 72 -7.56 -2.99 -1.18
N MET A 73 -8.16 -1.81 -1.13
CA MET A 73 -7.55 -0.56 -1.57
C MET A 73 -6.31 -0.20 -0.76
N MET A 74 -6.38 -0.30 0.57
CA MET A 74 -5.25 -0.06 1.47
C MET A 74 -4.13 -1.07 1.25
N ASN A 75 -4.46 -2.35 1.05
CA ASN A 75 -3.48 -3.39 0.77
C ASN A 75 -2.76 -3.15 -0.56
N LEU A 76 -3.48 -2.71 -1.58
CA LEU A 76 -2.87 -2.33 -2.86
C LEU A 76 -1.93 -1.14 -2.69
N ALA A 77 -2.36 -0.08 -2.01
CA ALA A 77 -1.54 1.08 -1.72
C ALA A 77 -0.26 0.72 -0.95
N MET A 78 -0.36 -0.20 0.02
CA MET A 78 0.79 -0.71 0.76
C MET A 78 1.79 -1.43 -0.15
N ARG A 79 1.31 -2.31 -1.02
CA ARG A 79 2.17 -3.04 -1.96
C ARG A 79 2.88 -2.11 -2.95
N LEU A 80 2.17 -1.11 -3.48
CA LEU A 80 2.74 -0.13 -4.39
C LEU A 80 3.80 0.72 -3.69
N SER A 81 3.52 1.20 -2.48
CA SER A 81 4.47 2.00 -1.70
C SER A 81 5.71 1.21 -1.28
N LEU A 82 5.54 -0.07 -0.96
CA LEU A 82 6.66 -0.97 -0.65
C LEU A 82 7.54 -1.19 -1.90
N ALA A 83 6.92 -1.47 -3.05
CA ALA A 83 7.64 -1.63 -4.30
C ALA A 83 8.43 -0.37 -4.65
N ASP A 84 7.85 0.81 -4.53
CA ASP A 84 8.52 2.08 -4.79
C ASP A 84 9.68 2.35 -3.81
N ALA A 85 9.53 1.96 -2.55
CA ALA A 85 10.59 2.11 -1.56
C ALA A 85 11.77 1.16 -1.78
N LEU A 86 11.51 -0.08 -2.25
CA LEU A 86 12.54 -1.09 -2.50
C LEU A 86 13.25 -0.92 -3.84
N PHE A 87 12.54 -0.44 -4.86
CA PHE A 87 13.03 -0.33 -6.24
C PHE A 87 13.08 1.12 -6.71
N GLU A 88 14.00 1.90 -6.15
CA GLU A 88 14.11 3.34 -6.43
C GLU A 88 14.54 3.65 -7.87
N LYS A 89 15.36 2.79 -8.47
CA LYS A 89 15.96 3.04 -9.80
C LYS A 89 15.18 2.38 -10.93
N GLU A 90 14.59 1.23 -10.67
CA GLU A 90 13.88 0.45 -11.68
C GLU A 90 12.50 0.10 -11.14
N GLN A 91 11.47 0.54 -11.82
CA GLN A 91 10.09 0.26 -11.44
C GLN A 91 9.74 -1.19 -11.84
N PRO A 92 9.41 -2.07 -10.90
CA PRO A 92 9.02 -3.43 -11.24
C PRO A 92 7.70 -3.46 -12.00
N MET A 93 7.55 -4.46 -12.87
CA MET A 93 6.29 -4.75 -13.51
C MET A 93 5.23 -5.12 -12.46
N LEU A 94 4.03 -4.59 -12.61
CA LEU A 94 2.90 -4.90 -11.74
C LEU A 94 1.95 -5.88 -12.46
N ILE A 95 1.58 -6.94 -11.78
CA ILE A 95 0.53 -7.86 -12.22
C ILE A 95 -0.61 -7.78 -11.22
N LEU A 96 -1.77 -7.34 -11.68
CA LEU A 96 -2.96 -7.13 -10.87
C LEU A 96 -4.08 -8.04 -11.39
N ASP A 97 -4.51 -8.97 -10.56
CA ASP A 97 -5.58 -9.91 -10.87
C ASP A 97 -6.86 -9.48 -10.16
N ASP A 98 -7.74 -8.87 -10.93
CA ASP A 98 -9.07 -8.36 -10.51
C ASP A 98 -9.06 -7.64 -9.14
N PRO A 99 -8.19 -6.62 -8.95
CA PRO A 99 -7.94 -6.03 -7.63
C PRO A 99 -9.10 -5.15 -7.12
N PHE A 100 -10.08 -4.82 -7.99
CA PHE A 100 -11.10 -3.82 -7.71
C PHE A 100 -12.52 -4.38 -7.61
N VAL A 101 -12.64 -5.68 -7.33
CA VAL A 101 -13.94 -6.40 -7.27
C VAL A 101 -14.90 -5.79 -6.25
N ASN A 102 -14.39 -5.35 -5.11
CA ASN A 102 -15.17 -4.87 -3.98
C ASN A 102 -15.30 -3.35 -3.89
N LEU A 103 -14.91 -2.61 -4.93
CA LEU A 103 -14.99 -1.15 -4.95
C LEU A 103 -16.32 -0.66 -5.54
N ASP A 104 -16.83 0.44 -4.98
CA ASP A 104 -17.91 1.20 -5.61
C ASP A 104 -17.44 1.90 -6.91
N ASP A 105 -18.36 2.40 -7.71
CA ASP A 105 -18.06 3.01 -9.01
C ASP A 105 -17.09 4.19 -8.90
N THR A 106 -17.23 5.02 -7.87
CA THR A 106 -16.36 6.19 -7.68
C THR A 106 -14.93 5.77 -7.39
N LYS A 107 -14.73 4.83 -6.46
CA LYS A 107 -13.41 4.30 -6.13
C LYS A 107 -12.82 3.48 -7.27
N LEU A 108 -13.65 2.74 -7.99
CA LEU A 108 -13.24 2.02 -9.19
C LEU A 108 -12.68 2.99 -10.24
N ASN A 109 -13.38 4.07 -10.56
CA ASN A 109 -12.92 5.08 -11.52
C ASN A 109 -11.61 5.74 -11.08
N ASN A 110 -11.48 6.07 -9.80
CA ASN A 110 -10.24 6.63 -9.25
C ASN A 110 -9.08 5.62 -9.37
N SER A 111 -9.34 4.36 -9.09
CA SER A 111 -8.35 3.29 -9.20
C SER A 111 -7.88 3.06 -10.63
N LEU A 112 -8.78 3.06 -11.59
CA LEU A 112 -8.44 2.94 -13.01
C LEU A 112 -7.63 4.14 -13.50
N LYS A 113 -7.97 5.35 -13.09
CA LYS A 113 -7.17 6.57 -13.38
C LYS A 113 -5.77 6.47 -12.78
N MET A 114 -5.66 5.99 -11.54
CA MET A 114 -4.36 5.76 -10.91
C MET A 114 -3.51 4.77 -11.71
N LEU A 115 -4.09 3.65 -12.16
CA LEU A 115 -3.37 2.68 -12.99
C LEU A 115 -2.90 3.29 -14.32
N GLN A 116 -3.71 4.13 -14.95
CA GLN A 116 -3.32 4.84 -16.17
C GLN A 116 -2.14 5.78 -15.94
N GLU A 117 -2.10 6.49 -14.82
CA GLU A 117 -0.95 7.33 -14.43
C GLU A 117 0.30 6.49 -14.15
N LEU A 118 0.17 5.40 -13.41
CA LEU A 118 1.29 4.49 -13.13
C LEU A 118 1.83 3.83 -14.40
N ALA A 119 0.97 3.52 -15.37
CA ALA A 119 1.36 2.91 -16.63
C ALA A 119 2.24 3.81 -17.50
N LYS A 120 2.33 5.10 -17.22
CA LYS A 120 3.25 6.02 -17.91
C LYS A 120 4.73 5.76 -17.56
N THR A 121 4.99 5.17 -16.39
CA THR A 121 6.34 4.98 -15.85
C THR A 121 6.72 3.52 -15.64
N ARG A 122 5.75 2.60 -15.65
CA ARG A 122 5.98 1.16 -15.44
C ARG A 122 5.01 0.31 -16.25
N GLN A 123 5.41 -0.93 -16.51
CA GLN A 123 4.52 -1.90 -17.14
C GLN A 123 3.51 -2.45 -16.13
N ILE A 124 2.23 -2.44 -16.52
CA ILE A 124 1.15 -2.99 -15.71
C ILE A 124 0.39 -4.01 -16.55
N ILE A 125 0.23 -5.21 -15.99
CA ILE A 125 -0.67 -6.25 -16.51
C ILE A 125 -1.87 -6.28 -15.57
N TYR A 126 -3.01 -5.88 -16.10
CA TYR A 126 -4.26 -5.81 -15.37
C TYR A 126 -5.24 -6.84 -15.94
N LEU A 127 -5.61 -7.81 -15.12
CA LEU A 127 -6.54 -8.87 -15.47
C LEU A 127 -7.88 -8.60 -14.79
N THR A 128 -8.96 -8.67 -15.56
CA THR A 128 -10.32 -8.53 -15.04
C THR A 128 -11.29 -9.40 -15.84
N CYS A 129 -12.27 -10.00 -15.17
CA CYS A 129 -13.38 -10.72 -15.80
C CYS A 129 -14.60 -9.82 -16.04
N HIS A 130 -14.55 -8.55 -15.69
CA HIS A 130 -15.67 -7.62 -15.81
C HIS A 130 -15.41 -6.54 -16.87
N SER A 131 -16.24 -6.47 -17.89
CA SER A 131 -16.12 -5.47 -18.97
C SER A 131 -16.20 -4.03 -18.47
N SER A 132 -16.98 -3.79 -17.41
CA SER A 132 -17.10 -2.47 -16.77
C SER A 132 -15.82 -1.97 -16.08
N ARG A 133 -14.83 -2.85 -15.90
CA ARG A 133 -13.55 -2.57 -15.25
C ARG A 133 -12.38 -2.54 -16.21
N THR A 134 -12.64 -2.52 -17.50
CA THR A 134 -11.59 -2.37 -18.52
C THR A 134 -11.13 -0.91 -18.58
N VAL A 135 -9.86 -0.73 -18.77
CA VAL A 135 -9.21 0.59 -18.87
C VAL A 135 -9.28 1.12 -20.29
#